data_d8da31d611392077ae56307d801fe37d
#
_entry.id   d8da31d611392077ae56307d801fe37d
#
_cell.length_a   1.000
_cell.length_b   1.000
_cell.length_c   1.000
_cell.angle_alpha   90.00
_cell.angle_beta   90.00
_cell.angle_gamma   90.00
#
_symmetry.space_group_name_H-M   'P 1'
#
loop_
_entity.id
_entity.type
_entity.pdbx_description
1 polymer ?
#
loop_
_entity_poly.entity_id
_entity_poly.type
_entity_poly.pdbx_seq_one_letter_code
_entity_poly.pdbx_strand_id
1 'polypeptide(L)'
;PEEYKSELTKICGHRKMDVGAKYIRHWDQFWLEKNYCIDLMKERNMLQGVNSILEVGAGIGMLGYLLKQEIPQLDFEHTDTDEYLNEPIYKGACDLLNSKRYSLYINDSQPMNLPRKYDMLVATRTVFDRECMPPGVVFNYRYWLDDCFKYVDKVFVKTNYQASGKGFQDYIRPFLFFPHGLGKPRRGWYIIVTKEQWNNRVER
;
A
#
# COMPACT_ATOMS: atom_id res chain seq x y z
N PRO A 1 -11.22 -16.52 2.22
CA PRO A 1 -10.02 -16.36 1.37
C PRO A 1 -10.12 -17.18 0.08
N GLU A 2 -10.53 -18.44 0.17
CA GLU A 2 -10.60 -19.33 -1.00
C GLU A 2 -11.68 -18.91 -2.01
N GLU A 3 -12.79 -18.39 -1.55
CA GLU A 3 -13.84 -17.86 -2.41
C GLU A 3 -13.33 -16.66 -3.22
N TYR A 4 -12.68 -15.67 -2.58
CA TYR A 4 -12.11 -14.52 -3.25
C TYR A 4 -11.03 -14.92 -4.27
N LYS A 5 -10.15 -15.86 -3.90
CA LYS A 5 -9.17 -16.45 -4.81
C LYS A 5 -9.81 -17.13 -6.02
N SER A 6 -10.89 -17.89 -5.76
CA SER A 6 -11.64 -18.61 -6.80
C SER A 6 -12.25 -17.64 -7.80
N GLU A 7 -12.90 -16.58 -7.34
CA GLU A 7 -13.52 -15.57 -8.23
C GLU A 7 -12.46 -14.83 -9.05
N LEU A 8 -11.35 -14.41 -8.44
CA LEU A 8 -10.23 -13.80 -9.16
C LEU A 8 -9.60 -14.76 -10.18
N THR A 9 -9.53 -16.05 -9.86
CA THR A 9 -9.01 -17.06 -10.79
C THR A 9 -9.91 -17.20 -12.02
N LYS A 10 -11.23 -17.16 -11.84
CA LYS A 10 -12.19 -17.16 -12.96
C LYS A 10 -12.01 -15.96 -13.87
N ILE A 11 -11.82 -14.77 -13.28
CA ILE A 11 -11.60 -13.50 -14.03
C ILE A 11 -10.27 -13.55 -14.80
N CYS A 12 -9.21 -14.04 -14.15
CA CYS A 12 -7.88 -14.16 -14.76
C CYS A 12 -7.88 -15.14 -15.96
N GLY A 13 -8.73 -16.16 -15.93
CA GLY A 13 -8.81 -17.18 -16.95
C GLY A 13 -7.49 -17.93 -17.14
N HIS A 14 -7.26 -18.46 -18.38
CA HIS A 14 -6.08 -19.25 -18.70
C HIS A 14 -4.88 -18.40 -19.21
N ARG A 15 -4.92 -17.09 -19.05
CA ARG A 15 -3.84 -16.18 -19.50
C ARG A 15 -2.61 -16.31 -18.60
N LYS A 16 -1.74 -17.24 -18.92
CA LYS A 16 -0.51 -17.56 -18.14
C LYS A 16 0.50 -16.39 -18.02
N MET A 17 0.38 -15.38 -18.85
CA MET A 17 1.35 -14.25 -18.97
C MET A 17 0.83 -12.94 -18.40
N ASP A 18 -0.37 -12.91 -17.83
CA ASP A 18 -0.98 -11.72 -17.28
C ASP A 18 -0.26 -11.28 -15.99
N VAL A 19 -0.06 -9.97 -15.82
CA VAL A 19 0.57 -9.37 -14.63
C VAL A 19 -0.17 -9.79 -13.36
N GLY A 20 -1.50 -9.92 -13.44
CA GLY A 20 -2.33 -10.41 -12.35
C GLY A 20 -2.14 -11.88 -12.00
N ALA A 21 -1.75 -12.72 -12.96
CA ALA A 21 -1.55 -14.16 -12.73
C ALA A 21 -0.45 -14.46 -11.69
N LYS A 22 0.52 -13.55 -11.52
CA LYS A 22 1.56 -13.68 -10.48
C LYS A 22 0.96 -13.74 -9.07
N TYR A 23 -0.11 -12.99 -8.81
CA TYR A 23 -0.76 -12.95 -7.50
C TYR A 23 -1.48 -14.26 -7.20
N ILE A 24 -2.12 -14.86 -8.18
CA ILE A 24 -2.79 -16.16 -8.04
C ILE A 24 -1.75 -17.28 -7.82
N ARG A 25 -0.66 -17.28 -8.60
CA ARG A 25 0.42 -18.29 -8.45
C ARG A 25 1.15 -18.23 -7.10
N HIS A 26 1.28 -17.03 -6.54
CA HIS A 26 1.97 -16.81 -5.27
C HIS A 26 1.00 -16.38 -4.17
N TRP A 27 -0.25 -16.85 -4.24
CA TRP A 27 -1.33 -16.45 -3.36
C TRP A 27 -0.95 -16.51 -1.89
N ASP A 28 -0.45 -17.65 -1.42
CA ASP A 28 -0.14 -17.87 -0.01
C ASP A 28 0.94 -16.90 0.49
N GLN A 29 1.93 -16.60 -0.35
CA GLN A 29 2.98 -15.64 -0.01
C GLN A 29 2.42 -14.23 0.15
N PHE A 30 1.59 -13.77 -0.80
CA PHE A 30 0.97 -12.45 -0.73
C PHE A 30 -0.04 -12.37 0.41
N TRP A 31 -0.82 -13.43 0.59
CA TRP A 31 -1.78 -13.55 1.67
C TRP A 31 -1.11 -13.43 3.04
N LEU A 32 -0.05 -14.18 3.29
CA LEU A 32 0.72 -14.13 4.52
C LEU A 32 1.30 -12.73 4.78
N GLU A 33 1.79 -12.07 3.73
CA GLU A 33 2.33 -10.72 3.84
C GLU A 33 1.25 -9.68 4.19
N LYS A 34 0.10 -9.74 3.52
CA LYS A 34 -0.99 -8.79 3.77
C LYS A 34 -1.59 -8.97 5.17
N ASN A 35 -1.75 -10.21 5.64
CA ASN A 35 -2.15 -10.46 7.03
C ASN A 35 -1.15 -9.86 8.02
N TYR A 36 0.14 -10.04 7.79
CA TYR A 36 1.16 -9.43 8.64
C TYR A 36 1.08 -7.89 8.63
N CYS A 37 0.79 -7.28 7.49
CA CYS A 37 0.57 -5.83 7.45
C CYS A 37 -0.61 -5.41 8.34
N ILE A 38 -1.70 -6.17 8.32
CA ILE A 38 -2.87 -5.90 9.17
C ILE A 38 -2.54 -6.08 10.64
N ASP A 39 -1.87 -7.17 11.01
CA ASP A 39 -1.44 -7.41 12.39
C ASP A 39 -0.56 -6.25 12.90
N LEU A 40 0.38 -5.79 12.07
CA LEU A 40 1.24 -4.67 12.39
C LEU A 40 0.45 -3.35 12.51
N MET A 41 -0.55 -3.11 11.64
CA MET A 41 -1.42 -1.95 11.76
C MET A 41 -2.21 -1.98 13.07
N LYS A 42 -2.71 -3.14 13.49
CA LYS A 42 -3.41 -3.33 14.78
C LYS A 42 -2.47 -3.09 15.95
N GLU A 43 -1.30 -3.72 15.95
CA GLU A 43 -0.26 -3.54 16.98
C GLU A 43 0.12 -2.08 17.18
N ARG A 44 0.15 -1.30 16.09
CA ARG A 44 0.49 0.12 16.09
C ARG A 44 -0.71 1.06 16.23
N ASN A 45 -1.89 0.54 16.53
CA ASN A 45 -3.14 1.29 16.66
C ASN A 45 -3.50 2.11 15.40
N MET A 46 -2.99 1.72 14.23
CA MET A 46 -3.24 2.45 12.98
C MET A 46 -4.68 2.34 12.52
N LEU A 47 -5.39 1.26 12.83
CA LEU A 47 -6.78 1.03 12.43
C LEU A 47 -7.81 1.66 13.37
N GLN A 48 -7.39 2.19 14.53
CA GLN A 48 -8.31 2.80 15.47
C GLN A 48 -8.94 4.08 14.88
N GLY A 49 -10.28 4.13 14.82
CA GLY A 49 -11.04 5.27 14.32
C GLY A 49 -10.95 5.45 12.80
N VAL A 50 -10.49 4.45 12.06
CA VAL A 50 -10.39 4.50 10.60
C VAL A 50 -11.69 4.01 9.98
N ASN A 51 -12.31 4.84 9.14
CA ASN A 51 -13.52 4.54 8.38
C ASN A 51 -13.27 4.60 6.87
N SER A 52 -12.21 5.27 6.44
CA SER A 52 -11.87 5.44 5.02
C SER A 52 -10.37 5.23 4.77
N ILE A 53 -10.06 4.39 3.76
CA ILE A 53 -8.68 4.07 3.37
C ILE A 53 -8.51 4.25 1.87
N LEU A 54 -7.39 4.87 1.50
CA LEU A 54 -6.86 4.88 0.15
C LEU A 54 -5.70 3.88 0.05
N GLU A 55 -5.81 2.86 -0.81
CA GLU A 55 -4.69 1.96 -1.13
C GLU A 55 -4.00 2.41 -2.42
N VAL A 56 -2.71 2.68 -2.32
CA VAL A 56 -1.85 3.02 -3.46
C VAL A 56 -1.18 1.75 -3.99
N GLY A 57 -1.34 1.49 -5.29
CA GLY A 57 -0.82 0.28 -5.91
C GLY A 57 -1.52 -0.97 -5.41
N ALA A 58 -2.85 -0.95 -5.44
CA ALA A 58 -3.69 -1.97 -4.81
C ALA A 58 -3.55 -3.37 -5.42
N GLY A 59 -3.12 -3.46 -6.67
CA GLY A 59 -3.04 -4.72 -7.38
C GLY A 59 -4.40 -5.42 -7.41
N ILE A 60 -4.46 -6.68 -6.99
CA ILE A 60 -5.71 -7.46 -6.93
C ILE A 60 -6.55 -7.22 -5.66
N GLY A 61 -6.33 -6.11 -4.94
CA GLY A 61 -7.17 -5.70 -3.80
C GLY A 61 -7.13 -6.63 -2.58
N MET A 62 -6.10 -7.48 -2.46
CA MET A 62 -6.02 -8.46 -1.37
C MET A 62 -5.99 -7.81 0.01
N LEU A 63 -5.30 -6.67 0.17
CA LEU A 63 -5.30 -5.95 1.44
C LEU A 63 -6.68 -5.36 1.74
N GLY A 64 -7.33 -4.77 0.75
CA GLY A 64 -8.70 -4.26 0.89
C GLY A 64 -9.69 -5.33 1.28
N TYR A 65 -9.59 -6.54 0.68
CA TYR A 65 -10.40 -7.68 1.08
C TYR A 65 -10.22 -8.01 2.57
N LEU A 66 -8.98 -8.12 3.04
CA LEU A 66 -8.67 -8.43 4.44
C LEU A 66 -9.12 -7.32 5.39
N LEU A 67 -8.90 -6.06 5.03
CA LEU A 67 -9.33 -4.93 5.86
C LEU A 67 -10.85 -4.85 6.00
N LYS A 68 -11.61 -5.19 4.96
CA LYS A 68 -13.08 -5.27 5.03
C LYS A 68 -13.59 -6.43 5.89
N GLN A 69 -12.80 -7.49 6.09
CA GLN A 69 -13.13 -8.53 7.08
C GLN A 69 -13.00 -8.00 8.53
N GLU A 70 -12.05 -7.10 8.77
CA GLU A 70 -11.83 -6.47 10.07
C GLU A 70 -12.79 -5.30 10.34
N ILE A 71 -13.07 -4.52 9.32
CA ILE A 71 -13.91 -3.32 9.36
C ILE A 71 -14.93 -3.41 8.21
N PRO A 72 -16.05 -4.11 8.39
CA PRO A 72 -17.00 -4.39 7.31
C PRO A 72 -17.57 -3.15 6.59
N GLN A 73 -17.72 -2.03 7.32
CA GLN A 73 -18.22 -0.75 6.78
C GLN A 73 -17.12 0.14 6.19
N LEU A 74 -15.88 -0.36 6.07
CA LEU A 74 -14.76 0.43 5.60
C LEU A 74 -15.01 0.97 4.18
N ASP A 75 -14.94 2.29 4.03
CA ASP A 75 -14.89 2.95 2.74
C ASP A 75 -13.46 2.82 2.17
N PHE A 76 -13.31 1.94 1.21
CA PHE A 76 -12.01 1.57 0.66
C PHE A 76 -11.93 1.94 -0.81
N GLU A 77 -10.93 2.72 -1.18
CA GLU A 77 -10.67 3.10 -2.56
C GLU A 77 -9.31 2.56 -3.02
N HIS A 78 -9.26 2.07 -4.25
CA HIS A 78 -8.07 1.52 -4.87
C HIS A 78 -7.48 2.50 -5.86
N THR A 79 -6.17 2.63 -5.87
CA THR A 79 -5.47 3.34 -6.94
C THR A 79 -4.36 2.47 -7.51
N ASP A 80 -4.10 2.67 -8.78
CA ASP A 80 -2.94 2.13 -9.47
C ASP A 80 -2.63 3.03 -10.68
N THR A 81 -1.60 2.73 -11.45
CA THR A 81 -1.38 3.41 -12.72
C THR A 81 -2.40 2.98 -13.78
N ASP A 82 -2.63 3.79 -14.80
CA ASP A 82 -3.61 3.51 -15.87
C ASP A 82 -3.41 2.15 -16.52
N GLU A 83 -2.17 1.73 -16.69
CA GLU A 83 -1.82 0.43 -17.25
C GLU A 83 -2.46 -0.72 -16.47
N TYR A 84 -2.34 -0.70 -15.14
CA TYR A 84 -2.87 -1.74 -14.28
C TYR A 84 -4.37 -1.62 -14.05
N LEU A 85 -4.91 -0.41 -13.94
CA LEU A 85 -6.35 -0.20 -13.73
C LEU A 85 -7.22 -0.77 -14.85
N ASN A 86 -6.70 -0.86 -16.05
CA ASN A 86 -7.41 -1.40 -17.21
C ASN A 86 -7.30 -2.93 -17.34
N GLU A 87 -6.44 -3.57 -16.55
CA GLU A 87 -6.33 -5.03 -16.53
C GLU A 87 -7.60 -5.68 -15.96
N PRO A 88 -8.16 -6.71 -16.62
CA PRO A 88 -9.44 -7.33 -16.19
C PRO A 88 -9.43 -7.82 -14.74
N ILE A 89 -8.32 -8.38 -14.28
CA ILE A 89 -8.21 -8.92 -12.92
C ILE A 89 -8.25 -7.80 -11.87
N TYR A 90 -7.62 -6.65 -12.13
CA TYR A 90 -7.65 -5.51 -11.20
C TYR A 90 -9.05 -4.88 -11.16
N LYS A 91 -9.67 -4.75 -12.33
CA LYS A 91 -11.06 -4.31 -12.42
C LYS A 91 -11.98 -5.24 -11.64
N GLY A 92 -11.91 -6.53 -11.92
CA GLY A 92 -12.74 -7.54 -11.26
C GLY A 92 -12.53 -7.59 -9.74
N ALA A 93 -11.30 -7.36 -9.25
CA ALA A 93 -11.03 -7.25 -7.83
C ALA A 93 -11.77 -6.07 -7.18
N CYS A 94 -11.78 -4.91 -7.83
CA CYS A 94 -12.53 -3.74 -7.34
C CYS A 94 -14.04 -3.98 -7.36
N ASP A 95 -14.54 -4.61 -8.41
CA ASP A 95 -15.97 -4.97 -8.55
C ASP A 95 -16.39 -5.95 -7.44
N LEU A 96 -15.59 -7.00 -7.17
CA LEU A 96 -15.84 -7.95 -6.08
C LEU A 96 -15.83 -7.30 -4.69
N LEU A 97 -15.02 -6.29 -4.51
CA LEU A 97 -14.92 -5.56 -3.24
C LEU A 97 -15.91 -4.39 -3.13
N ASN A 98 -16.68 -4.13 -4.18
CA ASN A 98 -17.52 -2.93 -4.28
C ASN A 98 -16.72 -1.67 -3.87
N SER A 99 -15.55 -1.50 -4.46
CA SER A 99 -14.64 -0.40 -4.16
C SER A 99 -14.42 0.48 -5.38
N LYS A 100 -14.32 1.79 -5.16
CA LYS A 100 -13.93 2.73 -6.21
C LYS A 100 -12.47 2.56 -6.58
N ARG A 101 -12.15 2.92 -7.81
CA ARG A 101 -10.78 2.91 -8.32
C ARG A 101 -10.53 4.12 -9.21
N TYR A 102 -9.32 4.63 -9.17
CA TYR A 102 -8.87 5.68 -10.08
C TYR A 102 -7.35 5.64 -10.26
N SER A 103 -6.90 6.28 -11.33
CA SER A 103 -5.48 6.40 -11.63
C SER A 103 -4.78 7.34 -10.66
N LEU A 104 -3.64 6.92 -10.14
CA LEU A 104 -2.79 7.75 -9.31
C LEU A 104 -1.31 7.42 -9.58
N TYR A 105 -0.58 8.42 -10.02
CA TYR A 105 0.87 8.37 -10.13
C TYR A 105 1.49 9.05 -8.91
N ILE A 106 2.29 8.32 -8.18
CA ILE A 106 3.05 8.88 -7.07
C ILE A 106 4.31 9.55 -7.61
N ASN A 107 4.47 10.80 -7.23
CA ASN A 107 5.64 11.61 -7.56
C ASN A 107 6.15 12.29 -6.30
N ASP A 108 7.46 12.40 -6.17
CA ASP A 108 8.12 13.00 -5.00
C ASP A 108 8.40 14.51 -5.16
N SER A 109 7.89 15.10 -6.21
CA SER A 109 8.01 16.53 -6.55
C SER A 109 6.74 17.19 -7.08
N GLN A 110 5.65 16.40 -7.22
CA GLN A 110 4.35 16.89 -7.67
C GLN A 110 3.25 16.42 -6.71
N PRO A 111 2.21 17.25 -6.48
CA PRO A 111 1.13 16.89 -5.58
C PRO A 111 0.27 15.77 -6.13
N MET A 112 -0.24 14.92 -5.26
CA MET A 112 -1.13 13.80 -5.61
C MET A 112 -2.52 14.28 -6.08
N ASN A 113 -2.98 15.44 -5.63
CA ASN A 113 -4.29 15.99 -5.96
C ASN A 113 -5.44 15.01 -5.75
N LEU A 114 -5.50 14.39 -4.56
CA LEU A 114 -6.54 13.42 -4.23
C LEU A 114 -7.93 14.06 -4.25
N PRO A 115 -8.97 13.32 -4.67
CA PRO A 115 -10.32 13.88 -4.86
C PRO A 115 -11.03 14.22 -3.55
N ARG A 116 -10.57 13.63 -2.43
CA ARG A 116 -11.13 13.83 -1.09
C ARG A 116 -10.10 13.52 0.00
N LYS A 117 -10.51 13.69 1.25
CA LYS A 117 -9.75 13.23 2.41
C LYS A 117 -10.11 11.79 2.78
N TYR A 118 -9.15 11.11 3.39
CA TYR A 118 -9.29 9.77 3.96
C TYR A 118 -8.69 9.75 5.36
N ASP A 119 -9.05 8.76 6.16
CA ASP A 119 -8.42 8.60 7.48
C ASP A 119 -7.01 8.02 7.35
N MET A 120 -6.78 7.18 6.33
CA MET A 120 -5.50 6.51 6.17
C MET A 120 -5.14 6.29 4.69
N LEU A 121 -3.84 6.41 4.39
CA LEU A 121 -3.24 5.93 3.15
C LEU A 121 -2.42 4.69 3.45
N VAL A 122 -2.59 3.66 2.62
CA VAL A 122 -1.77 2.45 2.68
C VAL A 122 -1.11 2.19 1.33
N ALA A 123 0.14 1.74 1.34
CA ALA A 123 0.83 1.25 0.17
C ALA A 123 1.67 0.03 0.54
N THR A 124 1.42 -1.10 -0.11
CA THR A 124 2.11 -2.34 0.21
C THR A 124 2.63 -3.01 -1.06
N ARG A 125 3.95 -3.13 -1.16
CA ARG A 125 4.66 -3.62 -2.36
C ARG A 125 4.48 -2.76 -3.61
N THR A 126 4.19 -1.50 -3.44
CA THR A 126 4.20 -0.52 -4.51
C THR A 126 5.63 -0.05 -4.75
N VAL A 127 6.02 0.12 -6.01
CA VAL A 127 7.42 0.36 -6.38
C VAL A 127 7.75 1.83 -6.67
N PHE A 128 6.83 2.73 -6.34
CA PHE A 128 6.95 4.16 -6.64
C PHE A 128 8.22 4.80 -6.04
N ASP A 129 8.66 4.31 -4.89
CA ASP A 129 9.80 4.84 -4.15
C ASP A 129 11.17 4.35 -4.69
N ARG A 130 11.18 3.47 -5.68
CA ARG A 130 12.38 2.89 -6.25
C ARG A 130 12.38 2.84 -7.77
N GLU A 131 11.42 2.15 -8.36
CA GLU A 131 11.41 1.87 -9.80
C GLU A 131 10.95 3.08 -10.63
N CYS A 132 10.22 4.00 -10.01
CA CYS A 132 9.79 5.25 -10.64
C CYS A 132 10.85 6.36 -10.56
N MET A 133 12.01 6.10 -9.92
CA MET A 133 13.08 7.07 -9.77
C MET A 133 14.23 6.80 -10.72
N PRO A 134 14.88 7.84 -11.26
CA PRO A 134 16.11 7.68 -12.03
C PRO A 134 17.20 7.00 -11.19
N PRO A 135 18.13 6.26 -11.83
CA PRO A 135 19.24 5.62 -11.11
C PRO A 135 20.02 6.62 -10.26
N GLY A 136 20.24 6.28 -8.98
CA GLY A 136 20.99 7.12 -8.03
C GLY A 136 20.19 8.24 -7.38
N VAL A 137 18.95 8.46 -7.76
CA VAL A 137 18.07 9.43 -7.12
C VAL A 137 17.32 8.75 -5.97
N VAL A 138 17.31 9.40 -4.81
CA VAL A 138 16.58 8.94 -3.62
C VAL A 138 15.22 9.62 -3.60
N PHE A 139 14.16 8.83 -3.41
CA PHE A 139 12.79 9.33 -3.33
C PHE A 139 12.64 10.34 -2.18
N ASN A 140 12.06 11.50 -2.47
CA ASN A 140 11.86 12.56 -1.48
C ASN A 140 10.62 12.28 -0.61
N TYR A 141 10.80 11.44 0.41
CA TYR A 141 9.72 11.11 1.36
C TYR A 141 9.18 12.33 2.10
N ARG A 142 10.00 13.38 2.32
CA ARG A 142 9.54 14.60 3.00
C ARG A 142 8.45 15.27 2.20
N TYR A 143 8.72 15.57 0.94
CA TYR A 143 7.73 16.17 0.05
C TYR A 143 6.47 15.31 -0.05
N TRP A 144 6.66 14.01 -0.29
CA TRP A 144 5.55 13.10 -0.46
C TRP A 144 4.68 12.96 0.81
N LEU A 145 5.27 12.85 2.00
CA LEU A 145 4.52 12.79 3.26
C LEU A 145 3.86 14.11 3.62
N ASP A 146 4.53 15.25 3.37
CA ASP A 146 3.91 16.57 3.53
C ASP A 146 2.68 16.71 2.62
N ASP A 147 2.70 16.15 1.41
CA ASP A 147 1.55 16.10 0.51
C ASP A 147 0.49 15.11 0.98
N CYS A 148 0.86 13.90 1.38
CA CYS A 148 -0.05 12.90 1.96
C CYS A 148 -0.87 13.50 3.10
N PHE A 149 -0.24 14.18 4.05
CA PHE A 149 -0.90 14.72 5.24
C PHE A 149 -1.81 15.94 5.00
N LYS A 150 -1.93 16.41 3.76
CA LYS A 150 -3.04 17.29 3.35
C LYS A 150 -4.36 16.52 3.24
N TYR A 151 -4.29 15.23 2.96
CA TYR A 151 -5.42 14.37 2.62
C TYR A 151 -5.70 13.25 3.61
N VAL A 152 -4.70 12.82 4.41
CA VAL A 152 -4.85 11.70 5.33
C VAL A 152 -4.30 12.02 6.71
N ASP A 153 -4.76 11.29 7.73
CA ASP A 153 -4.25 11.43 9.09
C ASP A 153 -3.23 10.36 9.47
N LYS A 154 -3.19 9.26 8.70
CA LYS A 154 -2.28 8.14 8.94
C LYS A 154 -1.70 7.62 7.63
N VAL A 155 -0.42 7.22 7.67
CA VAL A 155 0.28 6.62 6.54
C VAL A 155 0.94 5.32 6.98
N PHE A 156 0.66 4.24 6.23
CA PHE A 156 1.31 2.95 6.40
C PHE A 156 1.85 2.49 5.05
N VAL A 157 3.16 2.40 4.93
CA VAL A 157 3.82 2.00 3.69
C VAL A 157 4.81 0.87 3.96
N LYS A 158 4.72 -0.20 3.18
CA LYS A 158 5.81 -1.17 3.05
C LYS A 158 6.68 -0.75 1.88
N THR A 159 7.89 -0.29 2.17
CA THR A 159 8.83 0.22 1.17
C THR A 159 9.50 -0.92 0.40
N ASN A 160 10.11 -0.59 -0.74
CA ASN A 160 10.88 -1.52 -1.56
C ASN A 160 12.39 -1.49 -1.25
N TYR A 161 12.83 -0.67 -0.31
CA TYR A 161 14.24 -0.62 0.08
C TYR A 161 14.70 -1.92 0.73
N GLN A 162 15.96 -2.29 0.47
CA GLN A 162 16.56 -3.48 1.05
C GLN A 162 16.78 -3.34 2.57
N ALA A 163 17.04 -4.46 3.22
CA ALA A 163 17.24 -4.53 4.68
C ALA A 163 18.35 -3.61 5.23
N SER A 164 19.29 -3.18 4.38
CA SER A 164 20.34 -2.23 4.78
C SER A 164 19.83 -0.82 5.12
N GLY A 165 18.61 -0.48 4.72
CA GLY A 165 18.04 0.86 4.88
C GLY A 165 18.80 1.96 4.11
N LYS A 166 19.67 1.59 3.17
CA LYS A 166 20.34 2.54 2.30
C LYS A 166 19.31 3.27 1.44
N GLY A 167 19.42 4.58 1.35
CA GLY A 167 18.50 5.45 0.61
C GLY A 167 17.43 6.13 1.46
N PHE A 168 17.29 5.76 2.73
CA PHE A 168 16.45 6.55 3.64
C PHE A 168 17.22 7.76 4.19
N GLN A 169 16.60 8.92 4.10
CA GLN A 169 17.12 10.13 4.71
C GLN A 169 16.90 10.08 6.23
N ASP A 170 17.74 10.81 6.99
CA ASP A 170 17.76 10.72 8.46
C ASP A 170 16.41 11.14 9.09
N TYR A 171 15.74 12.14 8.51
CA TYR A 171 14.46 12.61 9.03
C TYR A 171 13.31 11.59 8.97
N ILE A 172 13.39 10.57 8.09
CA ILE A 172 12.38 9.50 8.01
C ILE A 172 12.65 8.36 8.99
N ARG A 173 13.89 8.20 9.46
CA ARG A 173 14.31 7.10 10.34
C ARG A 173 13.45 6.91 11.58
N PRO A 174 12.98 7.97 12.29
CA PRO A 174 12.10 7.79 13.46
C PRO A 174 10.78 7.07 13.16
N PHE A 175 10.34 7.08 11.90
CA PHE A 175 9.09 6.46 11.46
C PHE A 175 9.30 5.12 10.76
N LEU A 176 10.54 4.66 10.67
CA LEU A 176 10.88 3.37 10.07
C LEU A 176 10.75 2.24 11.08
N PHE A 177 10.15 1.16 10.63
CA PHE A 177 10.09 -0.10 11.34
C PHE A 177 10.64 -1.22 10.46
N PHE A 178 11.53 -2.04 11.00
CA PHE A 178 12.05 -3.22 10.33
C PHE A 178 11.86 -4.44 11.24
N PRO A 179 11.02 -5.42 10.86
CA PRO A 179 10.78 -6.59 11.66
C PRO A 179 11.96 -7.56 11.57
N HIS A 180 12.86 -7.49 12.54
CA HIS A 180 14.00 -8.39 12.65
C HIS A 180 13.55 -9.84 12.90
N GLY A 181 14.31 -10.80 12.37
CA GLY A 181 14.09 -12.24 12.62
C GLY A 181 12.95 -12.88 11.84
N LEU A 182 12.18 -12.12 11.10
CA LEU A 182 11.09 -12.67 10.28
C LEU A 182 11.61 -13.06 8.88
N GLY A 183 11.10 -14.20 8.40
CA GLY A 183 11.38 -14.66 7.04
C GLY A 183 10.70 -13.81 5.97
N LYS A 184 11.08 -14.02 4.67
CA LYS A 184 10.28 -13.56 3.54
C LYS A 184 8.87 -14.15 3.70
N PRO A 185 7.78 -13.48 3.44
CA PRO A 185 7.53 -12.17 2.86
C PRO A 185 7.35 -11.03 3.88
N ARG A 186 7.50 -11.29 5.18
CA ARG A 186 7.26 -10.29 6.24
C ARG A 186 8.38 -9.25 6.33
N ARG A 187 9.56 -9.60 5.83
CA ARG A 187 10.74 -8.77 5.87
C ARG A 187 10.61 -7.55 4.96
N GLY A 188 11.03 -6.40 5.45
CA GLY A 188 11.04 -5.14 4.71
C GLY A 188 11.00 -3.95 5.66
N TRP A 189 11.23 -2.78 5.12
CA TRP A 189 11.06 -1.53 5.84
C TRP A 189 9.62 -1.04 5.73
N TYR A 190 9.09 -0.56 6.83
CA TYR A 190 7.77 0.03 6.92
C TYR A 190 7.89 1.47 7.38
N ILE A 191 7.16 2.38 6.75
CA ILE A 191 6.92 3.73 7.23
C ILE A 191 5.56 3.70 7.91
N ILE A 192 5.53 3.99 9.20
CA ILE A 192 4.33 3.97 10.03
C ILE A 192 4.30 5.30 10.78
N VAL A 193 3.40 6.19 10.37
CA VAL A 193 3.39 7.56 10.90
C VAL A 193 1.99 8.15 10.87
N THR A 194 1.65 8.90 11.93
CA THR A 194 0.46 9.75 11.97
C THR A 194 0.83 11.18 11.62
N LYS A 195 -0.16 11.95 11.19
CA LYS A 195 -0.02 13.38 10.90
C LYS A 195 0.50 14.17 12.10
N GLU A 196 0.03 13.84 13.30
CA GLU A 196 0.51 14.44 14.54
C GLU A 196 2.00 14.16 14.77
N GLN A 197 2.41 12.90 14.65
CA GLN A 197 3.83 12.51 14.78
C GLN A 197 4.70 13.22 13.74
N TRP A 198 4.21 13.31 12.51
CA TRP A 198 4.92 13.98 11.42
C TRP A 198 5.09 15.49 11.67
N ASN A 199 4.04 16.17 12.13
CA ASN A 199 4.08 17.60 12.41
C ASN A 199 4.96 17.94 13.63
N ASN A 200 5.06 17.02 14.59
CA ASN A 200 5.88 17.19 15.80
C ASN A 200 7.32 16.66 15.62
N ARG A 201 7.72 16.28 14.39
CA ARG A 201 9.08 15.80 14.15
C ARG A 201 10.10 16.88 14.45
N VAL A 202 11.15 16.48 15.16
CA VAL A 202 12.32 17.36 15.37
C VAL A 202 13.13 17.38 14.07
N GLU A 203 13.23 18.52 13.44
CA GLU A 203 14.13 18.71 12.32
C GLU A 203 15.57 18.74 12.86
N ARG A 204 16.31 17.66 12.60
CA ARG A 204 17.73 17.52 12.92
C ARG A 204 18.57 17.79 11.69
#